data_721305ad8d14258164fef746836ff269
#
_entry.id   721305ad8d14258164fef746836ff269
#
_cell.length_a   1.000
_cell.length_b   1.000
_cell.length_c   1.000
_cell.angle_alpha   90.00
_cell.angle_beta   90.00
_cell.angle_gamma   90.00
#
_symmetry.space_group_name_H-M   'P 1'
#
loop_
_entity.id
_entity.type
_entity.pdbx_description
1 polymer ?
#
loop_
_entity_poly.entity_id
_entity_poly.type
_entity_poly.pdbx_seq_one_letter_code
_entity_poly.pdbx_strand_id
1 'polypeptide(L)'
;MRKLTNLLTICILAIMIAAAVFFLRSGNFGIPEPSPTPEPTLTPTAAPTATPEPTPNPTPEPTPEPTPEPTPTPTPEFFTLSFVGDCTLASSQHHKGSAYAFEVVTGEDYAYPFAETVRYFAEDYASFANLESTFTTATADNGGTFVFKSDPVYAKVLKEGGIDFVTLANNHADDFLEQGRTDTRAALDEAGVAYAGNCETYLYQRDGGPIIGIYCELYPELTGSAKAVAGVTALKEAGAEIIICAMHWGVEGSYQVLASQTAVAHAAIDAGADIIWGSHPHVLHHTEEYNGGYILYSLGNWSFGGNTAPRDRDTAIAQITLRRDPDGSLSVEAPVFIPCKLSGHDAYNDYQPVPYPADAAEYDRAMSKLDGRWTGPDLTIDYSAFH
;
A
#
# COMPACT_ATOMS: atom_id res chain seq x y z
N MET A 1 -19.04 31.64 25.61
CA MET A 1 -18.04 31.11 24.69
C MET A 1 -18.62 30.68 23.33
N ARG A 2 -19.70 29.89 23.23
CA ARG A 2 -20.28 29.45 21.92
C ARG A 2 -20.70 30.58 20.94
N LYS A 3 -21.08 31.78 21.41
CA LYS A 3 -21.46 32.89 20.51
C LYS A 3 -20.27 33.59 19.85
N LEU A 4 -19.09 33.54 20.49
CA LEU A 4 -17.89 34.19 19.96
C LEU A 4 -17.22 33.32 18.85
N THR A 5 -17.28 32.00 18.97
CA THR A 5 -16.77 31.06 17.97
C THR A 5 -17.54 31.12 16.65
N ASN A 6 -18.88 31.23 16.73
CA ASN A 6 -19.71 31.35 15.53
C ASN A 6 -19.47 32.67 14.76
N LEU A 7 -19.17 33.76 15.46
CA LEU A 7 -18.89 35.05 14.83
C LEU A 7 -17.53 35.01 14.09
N LEU A 8 -16.54 34.38 14.66
CA LEU A 8 -15.20 34.21 14.05
C LEU A 8 -15.23 33.36 12.78
N THR A 9 -16.01 32.28 12.79
CA THR A 9 -16.18 31.38 11.62
C THR A 9 -16.90 32.12 10.47
N ILE A 10 -17.90 32.93 10.73
CA ILE A 10 -18.62 33.74 9.71
C ILE A 10 -17.69 34.79 9.10
N CYS A 11 -16.84 35.42 9.91
CA CYS A 11 -15.90 36.45 9.40
C CYS A 11 -14.82 35.81 8.50
N ILE A 12 -14.31 34.63 8.83
CA ILE A 12 -13.31 33.94 8.01
C ILE A 12 -13.91 33.50 6.66
N LEU A 13 -15.14 32.99 6.64
CA LEU A 13 -15.83 32.63 5.41
C LEU A 13 -16.09 33.83 4.49
N ALA A 14 -16.44 34.98 5.05
CA ALA A 14 -16.66 36.24 4.31
C ALA A 14 -15.37 36.77 3.67
N ILE A 15 -14.21 36.62 4.35
CA ILE A 15 -12.90 37.03 3.82
C ILE A 15 -12.48 36.12 2.66
N MET A 16 -12.70 34.82 2.76
CA MET A 16 -12.38 33.85 1.70
C MET A 16 -13.21 34.09 0.42
N ILE A 17 -14.50 34.39 0.56
CA ILE A 17 -15.37 34.72 -0.57
C ILE A 17 -14.95 36.04 -1.23
N ALA A 18 -14.56 37.06 -0.46
CA ALA A 18 -14.09 38.33 -0.99
C ALA A 18 -12.77 38.19 -1.78
N ALA A 19 -11.85 37.34 -1.33
CA ALA A 19 -10.60 37.05 -2.02
C ALA A 19 -10.83 36.30 -3.37
N ALA A 20 -11.77 35.39 -3.41
CA ALA A 20 -12.11 34.64 -4.63
C ALA A 20 -12.76 35.56 -5.69
N VAL A 21 -13.60 36.49 -5.28
CA VAL A 21 -14.23 37.48 -6.19
C VAL A 21 -13.21 38.50 -6.72
N PHE A 22 -12.21 38.86 -5.93
CA PHE A 22 -11.14 39.77 -6.36
C PHE A 22 -10.24 39.13 -7.42
N PHE A 23 -9.91 37.83 -7.27
CA PHE A 23 -9.09 37.07 -8.25
C PHE A 23 -9.80 36.86 -9.60
N LEU A 24 -11.13 36.72 -9.60
CA LEU A 24 -11.92 36.56 -10.83
C LEU A 24 -12.12 37.88 -11.60
N ARG A 25 -11.88 39.04 -11.00
CA ARG A 25 -12.04 40.35 -11.65
C ARG A 25 -10.75 40.96 -12.21
N SER A 26 -9.56 40.44 -11.87
CA SER A 26 -8.27 41.03 -12.29
C SER A 26 -7.59 40.29 -13.45
N GLY A 27 -8.26 39.35 -14.10
CA GLY A 27 -7.74 38.60 -15.25
C GLY A 27 -7.96 39.26 -16.59
N ASN A 28 -7.26 40.37 -16.87
CA ASN A 28 -7.21 40.98 -18.21
C ASN A 28 -5.91 40.55 -18.87
N PHE A 29 -5.94 39.41 -19.58
CA PHE A 29 -4.86 39.00 -20.49
C PHE A 29 -5.21 39.45 -21.90
N GLY A 30 -4.58 40.54 -22.36
CA GLY A 30 -4.64 41.01 -23.73
C GLY A 30 -3.88 40.05 -24.65
N ILE A 31 -4.57 39.56 -25.66
CA ILE A 31 -3.99 38.83 -26.79
C ILE A 31 -3.49 39.87 -27.78
N PRO A 32 -2.24 39.88 -28.27
CA PRO A 32 -1.79 40.81 -29.31
C PRO A 32 -2.36 40.41 -30.67
N GLU A 33 -2.94 41.43 -31.35
CA GLU A 33 -3.40 41.29 -32.75
C GLU A 33 -2.22 41.17 -33.72
N PRO A 34 -2.37 40.38 -34.82
CA PRO A 34 -1.34 40.25 -35.85
C PRO A 34 -1.27 41.48 -36.74
N SER A 35 -0.05 41.95 -37.00
CA SER A 35 0.32 43.06 -37.89
C SER A 35 -0.08 42.80 -39.36
N PRO A 36 -0.55 43.82 -40.11
CA PRO A 36 -1.00 43.63 -41.49
C PRO A 36 0.18 43.41 -42.46
N THR A 37 -0.01 42.44 -43.36
CA THR A 37 0.86 42.16 -44.49
C THR A 37 0.73 43.20 -45.58
N PRO A 38 1.80 43.71 -46.21
CA PRO A 38 1.70 44.73 -47.27
C PRO A 38 1.18 44.16 -48.58
N GLU A 39 0.34 44.94 -49.23
CA GLU A 39 -0.29 44.72 -50.52
C GLU A 39 0.75 44.77 -51.69
N PRO A 40 0.71 43.86 -52.71
CA PRO A 40 1.68 43.90 -53.82
C PRO A 40 1.31 44.97 -54.87
N THR A 41 2.29 45.75 -55.23
CA THR A 41 2.23 46.78 -56.29
C THR A 41 2.20 46.13 -57.68
N LEU A 42 1.22 46.50 -58.52
CA LEU A 42 1.08 46.06 -59.90
C LEU A 42 2.05 46.79 -60.83
N THR A 43 2.83 46.06 -61.64
CA THR A 43 3.64 46.58 -62.72
C THR A 43 2.99 46.22 -64.08
N PRO A 44 2.99 47.14 -65.09
CA PRO A 44 2.15 46.99 -66.30
C PRO A 44 2.68 46.03 -67.33
N THR A 45 1.70 45.39 -67.97
CA THR A 45 1.75 44.30 -68.95
C THR A 45 2.33 44.73 -70.32
N ALA A 46 3.18 43.91 -70.85
CA ALA A 46 3.59 43.93 -72.28
C ALA A 46 2.67 42.99 -73.16
N ALA A 47 2.36 43.36 -74.36
CA ALA A 47 1.41 42.72 -75.25
C ALA A 47 1.83 41.30 -75.72
N PRO A 48 0.87 40.47 -76.16
CA PRO A 48 1.09 39.04 -76.38
C PRO A 48 1.66 38.66 -77.69
N THR A 49 2.61 37.77 -77.71
CA THR A 49 3.09 36.98 -78.87
C THR A 49 2.29 35.69 -78.94
N ALA A 50 1.85 35.27 -80.13
CA ALA A 50 1.02 34.09 -80.37
C ALA A 50 1.66 32.79 -79.84
N THR A 51 0.90 32.06 -79.10
CA THR A 51 1.28 30.76 -78.50
C THR A 51 0.87 29.62 -79.43
N PRO A 52 1.69 28.55 -79.59
CA PRO A 52 1.26 27.29 -80.20
C PRO A 52 0.30 26.53 -79.27
N GLU A 53 -0.62 25.82 -79.91
CA GLU A 53 -1.69 25.03 -79.29
C GLU A 53 -1.13 24.00 -78.20
N PRO A 54 -1.68 23.91 -77.03
CA PRO A 54 -1.15 23.02 -76.00
C PRO A 54 -1.53 21.56 -76.30
N THR A 55 -0.52 20.69 -76.26
CA THR A 55 -0.69 19.24 -76.18
C THR A 55 -1.48 18.89 -74.88
N PRO A 56 -2.48 18.00 -74.96
CA PRO A 56 -3.24 17.65 -73.78
C PRO A 56 -2.34 17.05 -72.68
N ASN A 57 -2.32 17.72 -71.51
CA ASN A 57 -1.59 17.24 -70.35
C ASN A 57 -2.29 15.96 -69.85
N PRO A 58 -1.58 14.88 -69.51
CA PRO A 58 -2.21 13.70 -68.94
C PRO A 58 -2.90 14.07 -67.64
N THR A 59 -4.15 13.65 -67.48
CA THR A 59 -4.92 13.78 -66.25
C THR A 59 -4.11 13.14 -65.15
N PRO A 60 -3.84 13.84 -64.04
CA PRO A 60 -3.14 13.22 -62.92
C PRO A 60 -3.95 12.03 -62.39
N GLU A 61 -3.29 10.91 -62.29
CA GLU A 61 -3.83 9.70 -61.66
C GLU A 61 -4.20 10.05 -60.21
N PRO A 62 -5.37 9.69 -59.67
CA PRO A 62 -5.75 10.01 -58.30
C PRO A 62 -4.73 9.44 -57.33
N THR A 63 -4.10 10.32 -56.55
CA THR A 63 -3.24 9.90 -55.46
C THR A 63 -4.05 9.01 -54.52
N PRO A 64 -3.60 7.76 -54.21
CA PRO A 64 -4.33 6.90 -53.32
C PRO A 64 -4.53 7.61 -51.98
N GLU A 65 -5.77 7.64 -51.51
CA GLU A 65 -6.12 8.14 -50.18
C GLU A 65 -5.31 7.37 -49.12
N PRO A 66 -4.66 8.03 -48.15
CA PRO A 66 -3.90 7.31 -47.15
C PRO A 66 -4.81 6.32 -46.44
N THR A 67 -4.44 5.05 -46.44
CA THR A 67 -5.12 4.01 -45.66
C THR A 67 -5.06 4.45 -44.19
N PRO A 68 -6.20 4.55 -43.47
CA PRO A 68 -6.17 4.93 -42.03
C PRO A 68 -5.25 3.97 -41.29
N GLU A 69 -4.33 4.54 -40.49
CA GLU A 69 -3.51 3.76 -39.55
C GLU A 69 -4.46 2.95 -38.65
N PRO A 70 -4.17 1.66 -38.41
CA PRO A 70 -5.00 0.86 -37.51
C PRO A 70 -5.03 1.51 -36.14
N THR A 71 -6.21 1.80 -35.64
CA THR A 71 -6.40 2.26 -34.24
C THR A 71 -5.79 1.22 -33.31
N PRO A 72 -4.90 1.59 -32.39
CA PRO A 72 -4.30 0.64 -31.45
C PRO A 72 -5.40 -0.11 -30.72
N THR A 73 -5.30 -1.43 -30.70
CA THR A 73 -6.22 -2.26 -29.91
C THR A 73 -6.01 -1.93 -28.42
N PRO A 74 -7.04 -1.59 -27.66
CA PRO A 74 -6.91 -1.33 -26.24
C PRO A 74 -6.30 -2.55 -25.52
N THR A 75 -5.29 -2.33 -24.68
CA THR A 75 -4.61 -3.37 -23.91
C THR A 75 -4.99 -3.27 -22.44
N PRO A 76 -5.01 -4.39 -21.71
CA PRO A 76 -5.21 -4.36 -20.25
C PRO A 76 -4.12 -3.56 -19.54
N GLU A 77 -4.48 -2.94 -18.39
CA GLU A 77 -3.56 -2.35 -17.45
C GLU A 77 -3.37 -3.30 -16.26
N PHE A 78 -2.18 -3.26 -15.66
CA PHE A 78 -1.84 -4.13 -14.53
C PHE A 78 -1.32 -3.30 -13.37
N PHE A 79 -1.78 -3.62 -12.15
CA PHE A 79 -1.41 -2.92 -10.91
C PHE A 79 -1.01 -3.97 -9.88
N THR A 80 0.25 -3.99 -9.47
CA THR A 80 0.74 -4.94 -8.46
C THR A 80 0.53 -4.37 -7.07
N LEU A 81 -0.04 -5.18 -6.18
CA LEU A 81 -0.13 -4.93 -4.74
C LEU A 81 0.83 -5.86 -4.03
N SER A 82 1.71 -5.33 -3.18
CA SER A 82 2.67 -6.11 -2.40
C SER A 82 2.32 -6.10 -0.92
N PHE A 83 2.30 -7.26 -0.28
CA PHE A 83 1.98 -7.43 1.13
C PHE A 83 3.14 -8.09 1.86
N VAL A 84 3.45 -7.59 3.05
CA VAL A 84 4.38 -8.23 3.99
C VAL A 84 3.69 -8.45 5.34
N GLY A 85 4.37 -9.16 6.24
CA GLY A 85 3.85 -9.49 7.57
C GLY A 85 4.13 -8.42 8.62
N ASP A 86 4.36 -8.87 9.87
CA ASP A 86 4.45 -8.05 11.06
C ASP A 86 5.78 -7.28 11.12
N CYS A 87 5.69 -5.95 11.04
CA CYS A 87 6.79 -5.01 11.19
C CYS A 87 6.76 -4.42 12.60
N THR A 88 7.58 -4.98 13.51
CA THR A 88 7.84 -4.36 14.80
C THR A 88 9.15 -3.60 14.68
N LEU A 89 9.08 -2.36 14.19
CA LEU A 89 10.25 -1.51 13.92
C LEU A 89 10.76 -0.86 15.22
N ALA A 90 10.87 -1.67 16.26
CA ALA A 90 11.26 -1.29 17.61
C ALA A 90 11.72 -2.52 18.39
N SER A 91 12.58 -2.32 19.38
CA SER A 91 12.92 -3.37 20.33
C SER A 91 11.94 -3.38 21.50
N SER A 92 11.66 -4.57 22.04
CA SER A 92 10.97 -4.65 23.33
C SER A 92 11.82 -4.05 24.45
N GLN A 93 11.17 -3.66 25.57
CA GLN A 93 11.87 -3.17 26.77
C GLN A 93 12.92 -4.15 27.29
N HIS A 94 12.79 -5.47 27.02
CA HIS A 94 13.73 -6.50 27.47
C HIS A 94 15.03 -6.55 26.64
N HIS A 95 15.00 -6.07 25.41
CA HIS A 95 16.13 -6.07 24.47
C HIS A 95 16.71 -4.68 24.22
N LYS A 96 16.03 -3.63 24.68
CA LYS A 96 16.42 -2.24 24.46
C LYS A 96 17.85 -1.97 24.99
N GLY A 97 18.68 -1.39 24.11
CA GLY A 97 20.08 -1.07 24.42
C GLY A 97 21.03 -2.27 24.35
N SER A 98 20.57 -3.47 24.00
CA SER A 98 21.46 -4.59 23.68
C SER A 98 22.15 -4.34 22.32
N ALA A 99 23.28 -5.04 22.08
CA ALA A 99 23.97 -4.95 20.79
C ALA A 99 23.11 -5.46 19.59
N TYR A 100 22.05 -6.18 19.90
CA TYR A 100 21.11 -6.75 18.91
C TYR A 100 19.74 -6.05 18.93
N ALA A 101 19.62 -4.92 19.61
CA ALA A 101 18.41 -4.12 19.60
C ALA A 101 18.17 -3.57 18.19
N PHE A 102 16.90 -3.48 17.77
CA PHE A 102 16.52 -2.98 16.44
C PHE A 102 17.16 -1.61 16.17
N GLU A 103 17.04 -0.67 17.12
CA GLU A 103 17.54 0.69 17.00
C GLU A 103 19.08 0.76 16.96
N VAL A 104 19.78 -0.25 17.53
CA VAL A 104 21.23 -0.33 17.51
C VAL A 104 21.72 -0.90 16.17
N VAL A 105 21.02 -1.91 15.65
CA VAL A 105 21.37 -2.55 14.36
C VAL A 105 21.06 -1.62 13.19
N THR A 106 19.88 -1.01 13.19
CA THR A 106 19.44 -0.09 12.13
C THR A 106 20.17 1.25 12.20
N GLY A 107 20.42 1.78 13.41
CA GLY A 107 21.07 3.08 13.62
C GLY A 107 20.28 4.20 12.90
N GLU A 108 20.99 5.01 12.13
CA GLU A 108 20.44 6.09 11.29
C GLU A 108 20.28 5.67 9.80
N ASP A 109 20.52 4.40 9.47
CA ASP A 109 20.29 3.85 8.14
C ASP A 109 18.86 3.30 8.03
N TYR A 110 17.92 4.21 7.80
CA TYR A 110 16.49 3.86 7.73
C TYR A 110 16.14 3.00 6.51
N ALA A 111 16.97 2.94 5.48
CA ALA A 111 16.79 2.04 4.34
C ALA A 111 17.19 0.59 4.66
N TYR A 112 18.06 0.40 5.66
CA TYR A 112 18.67 -0.91 5.98
C TYR A 112 17.64 -2.05 6.13
N PRO A 113 16.53 -1.92 6.88
CA PRO A 113 15.61 -3.04 7.08
C PRO A 113 14.95 -3.58 5.79
N PHE A 114 14.90 -2.79 4.74
CA PHE A 114 14.30 -3.16 3.47
C PHE A 114 15.30 -3.24 2.30
N ALA A 115 16.59 -3.00 2.53
CA ALA A 115 17.58 -2.85 1.47
C ALA A 115 17.63 -4.03 0.49
N GLU A 116 17.47 -5.27 0.96
CA GLU A 116 17.48 -6.48 0.11
C GLU A 116 16.15 -6.71 -0.63
N THR A 117 15.09 -6.00 -0.24
CA THR A 117 13.72 -6.25 -0.71
C THR A 117 13.01 -5.06 -1.34
N VAL A 118 13.52 -3.84 -1.17
CA VAL A 118 12.89 -2.60 -1.69
C VAL A 118 12.59 -2.65 -3.19
N ARG A 119 13.37 -3.39 -3.98
CA ARG A 119 13.15 -3.58 -5.42
C ARG A 119 11.79 -4.20 -5.77
N TYR A 120 11.17 -4.95 -4.84
CA TYR A 120 9.85 -5.56 -5.05
C TYR A 120 8.70 -4.57 -4.81
N PHE A 121 8.97 -3.47 -4.11
CA PHE A 121 7.99 -2.43 -3.78
C PHE A 121 8.14 -1.18 -4.65
N ALA A 122 9.32 -0.99 -5.29
CA ALA A 122 9.64 0.25 -6.01
C ALA A 122 8.79 0.49 -7.26
N GLU A 123 8.30 -0.57 -7.91
CA GLU A 123 7.56 -0.51 -9.16
C GLU A 123 6.10 -0.97 -9.01
N ASP A 124 5.67 -1.33 -7.78
CA ASP A 124 4.29 -1.74 -7.55
C ASP A 124 3.33 -0.53 -7.44
N TYR A 125 2.03 -0.83 -7.43
CA TYR A 125 0.99 0.18 -7.27
C TYR A 125 0.85 0.61 -5.82
N ALA A 126 0.92 -0.35 -4.88
CA ALA A 126 0.87 -0.10 -3.45
C ALA A 126 1.49 -1.25 -2.64
N SER A 127 2.22 -0.92 -1.58
CA SER A 127 2.84 -1.85 -0.64
C SER A 127 2.27 -1.72 0.75
N PHE A 128 2.00 -2.85 1.40
CA PHE A 128 1.26 -2.95 2.65
C PHE A 128 2.05 -3.70 3.73
N ALA A 129 2.10 -3.16 4.96
CA ALA A 129 2.70 -3.81 6.13
C ALA A 129 1.81 -3.68 7.38
N ASN A 130 1.95 -4.59 8.35
CA ASN A 130 1.38 -4.40 9.69
C ASN A 130 2.42 -3.72 10.57
N LEU A 131 2.18 -2.47 11.01
CA LEU A 131 3.04 -1.79 11.96
C LEU A 131 2.64 -2.17 13.38
N GLU A 132 3.33 -3.16 13.94
CA GLU A 132 3.05 -3.76 15.25
C GLU A 132 3.91 -3.16 16.36
N SER A 133 3.95 -1.84 16.42
CA SER A 133 4.68 -1.05 17.41
C SER A 133 4.18 0.40 17.41
N THR A 134 4.70 1.21 18.35
CA THR A 134 4.43 2.64 18.40
C THR A 134 5.67 3.47 18.08
N PHE A 135 5.48 4.56 17.36
CA PHE A 135 6.49 5.60 17.13
C PHE A 135 6.25 6.74 18.11
N THR A 136 6.94 6.72 19.28
CA THR A 136 6.68 7.71 20.34
C THR A 136 7.88 7.88 21.25
N THR A 137 7.99 9.06 21.86
CA THR A 137 8.90 9.33 22.97
C THR A 137 8.22 9.19 24.33
N ALA A 138 6.92 8.85 24.39
CA ALA A 138 6.18 8.65 25.63
C ALA A 138 6.87 7.63 26.55
N THR A 139 6.74 7.83 27.85
CA THR A 139 7.35 6.96 28.88
C THR A 139 6.32 6.13 29.65
N ALA A 140 5.05 6.55 29.65
CA ALA A 140 3.96 5.78 30.24
C ALA A 140 3.47 4.74 29.24
N ASP A 141 3.44 3.49 29.65
CA ASP A 141 2.97 2.35 28.87
C ASP A 141 1.73 1.69 29.51
N ASN A 142 1.21 0.67 28.84
CA ASN A 142 0.02 -0.07 29.30
C ASN A 142 0.32 -1.16 30.34
N GLY A 143 1.60 -1.33 30.74
CA GLY A 143 2.06 -2.36 31.68
C GLY A 143 2.11 -3.78 31.09
N GLY A 144 2.09 -3.91 29.76
CA GLY A 144 2.19 -5.20 29.08
C GLY A 144 3.54 -5.89 29.30
N THR A 145 3.54 -7.23 29.19
CA THR A 145 4.77 -8.05 29.26
C THR A 145 5.76 -7.65 28.16
N PHE A 146 5.25 -7.36 26.98
CA PHE A 146 6.01 -6.80 25.86
C PHE A 146 5.36 -5.48 25.44
N VAL A 147 6.15 -4.43 25.39
CA VAL A 147 5.76 -3.13 24.83
C VAL A 147 6.83 -2.66 23.87
N PHE A 148 6.39 -2.14 22.72
CA PHE A 148 7.28 -1.80 21.60
C PHE A 148 7.15 -0.33 21.27
N LYS A 149 8.28 0.37 21.31
CA LYS A 149 8.39 1.72 20.76
C LYS A 149 9.76 2.01 20.21
N SER A 150 9.79 2.83 19.18
CA SER A 150 10.98 3.54 18.70
C SER A 150 10.70 5.04 18.57
N ASP A 151 11.76 5.80 18.37
CA ASP A 151 11.64 7.24 18.13
C ASP A 151 10.79 7.47 16.85
N PRO A 152 9.94 8.52 16.80
CA PRO A 152 9.13 8.86 15.63
C PRO A 152 9.88 8.92 14.31
N VAL A 153 11.17 9.24 14.33
CA VAL A 153 12.04 9.25 13.13
C VAL A 153 12.10 7.91 12.40
N TYR A 154 11.86 6.78 13.11
CA TYR A 154 11.87 5.45 12.50
C TYR A 154 10.69 5.17 11.56
N ALA A 155 9.68 6.05 11.50
CA ALA A 155 8.69 6.01 10.43
C ALA A 155 9.32 6.13 9.02
N LYS A 156 10.53 6.71 8.93
CA LYS A 156 11.32 6.74 7.69
C LYS A 156 11.68 5.35 7.16
N VAL A 157 11.79 4.35 8.03
CA VAL A 157 12.06 2.96 7.62
C VAL A 157 11.00 2.47 6.65
N LEU A 158 9.73 2.76 6.93
CA LEU A 158 8.62 2.41 6.04
C LEU A 158 8.72 3.16 4.71
N LYS A 159 8.96 4.46 4.77
CA LYS A 159 9.06 5.30 3.56
C LYS A 159 10.23 4.91 2.67
N GLU A 160 11.42 4.73 3.24
CA GLU A 160 12.61 4.32 2.50
C GLU A 160 12.53 2.86 2.04
N GLY A 161 11.76 2.03 2.76
CA GLY A 161 11.41 0.67 2.39
C GLY A 161 10.37 0.55 1.28
N GLY A 162 9.76 1.66 0.84
CA GLY A 162 8.74 1.65 -0.22
C GLY A 162 7.35 1.23 0.26
N ILE A 163 7.07 1.27 1.56
CA ILE A 163 5.75 0.95 2.11
C ILE A 163 4.83 2.16 2.01
N ASP A 164 3.68 1.97 1.36
CA ASP A 164 2.68 3.02 1.13
C ASP A 164 1.61 3.08 2.21
N PHE A 165 1.27 1.92 2.79
CA PHE A 165 0.20 1.80 3.79
C PHE A 165 0.57 0.85 4.92
N VAL A 166 0.21 1.21 6.15
CA VAL A 166 0.30 0.30 7.30
C VAL A 166 -1.03 0.15 8.03
N THR A 167 -1.34 -1.10 8.45
CA THR A 167 -2.39 -1.30 9.45
C THR A 167 -1.84 -1.04 10.84
N LEU A 168 -2.61 -0.33 11.67
CA LEU A 168 -2.39 -0.11 13.09
C LEU A 168 -3.39 -0.91 13.93
N ALA A 169 -4.15 -1.82 13.32
CA ALA A 169 -5.13 -2.65 13.99
C ALA A 169 -4.45 -3.91 14.55
N ASN A 170 -3.66 -3.75 15.62
CA ASN A 170 -2.94 -4.83 16.28
C ASN A 170 -2.88 -4.62 17.80
N ASN A 171 -2.43 -5.64 18.53
CA ASN A 171 -2.36 -5.64 20.00
C ASN A 171 -1.30 -4.70 20.59
N HIS A 172 -0.34 -4.21 19.77
CA HIS A 172 0.73 -3.29 20.19
C HIS A 172 0.47 -1.82 19.83
N ALA A 173 -0.67 -1.52 19.19
CA ALA A 173 -1.05 -0.14 18.86
C ALA A 173 -1.25 0.74 20.11
N ASP A 174 -1.60 0.13 21.26
CA ASP A 174 -1.91 0.77 22.52
C ASP A 174 -0.81 0.63 23.58
N ASP A 175 0.38 0.15 23.22
CA ASP A 175 1.48 -0.06 24.16
C ASP A 175 1.83 1.21 24.94
N PHE A 176 1.78 2.37 24.32
CA PHE A 176 2.04 3.67 24.94
C PHE A 176 0.78 4.56 25.01
N LEU A 177 -0.37 3.92 25.20
CA LEU A 177 -1.66 4.56 25.47
C LEU A 177 -2.07 5.56 24.36
N GLU A 178 -2.89 6.54 24.71
CA GLU A 178 -3.35 7.62 23.80
C GLU A 178 -2.19 8.41 23.17
N GLN A 179 -1.15 8.67 23.97
CA GLN A 179 0.01 9.43 23.49
C GLN A 179 0.75 8.65 22.40
N GLY A 180 0.97 7.33 22.61
CA GLY A 180 1.60 6.47 21.62
C GLY A 180 0.83 6.42 20.30
N ARG A 181 -0.49 6.28 20.35
CA ARG A 181 -1.35 6.33 19.14
C ARG A 181 -1.24 7.65 18.40
N THR A 182 -1.30 8.75 19.15
CA THR A 182 -1.24 10.11 18.55
C THR A 182 0.11 10.36 17.90
N ASP A 183 1.21 10.04 18.58
CA ASP A 183 2.57 10.24 18.08
C ASP A 183 2.84 9.37 16.86
N THR A 184 2.40 8.10 16.88
CA THR A 184 2.57 7.17 15.76
C THR A 184 1.88 7.69 14.50
N ARG A 185 0.63 8.15 14.62
CA ARG A 185 -0.11 8.74 13.49
C ARG A 185 0.59 9.99 12.95
N ALA A 186 1.06 10.87 13.85
CA ALA A 186 1.79 12.07 13.44
C ALA A 186 3.12 11.73 12.73
N ALA A 187 3.85 10.71 13.19
CA ALA A 187 5.08 10.26 12.54
C ALA A 187 4.83 9.67 11.15
N LEU A 188 3.73 8.90 10.97
CA LEU A 188 3.32 8.36 9.68
C LEU A 188 2.87 9.46 8.73
N ASP A 189 2.12 10.47 9.20
CA ASP A 189 1.74 11.64 8.43
C ASP A 189 2.97 12.41 7.93
N GLU A 190 3.97 12.62 8.79
CA GLU A 190 5.24 13.28 8.43
C GLU A 190 6.04 12.46 7.41
N ALA A 191 6.06 11.13 7.54
CA ALA A 191 6.73 10.23 6.60
C ALA A 191 5.97 10.09 5.26
N GLY A 192 4.68 10.47 5.21
CA GLY A 192 3.82 10.30 4.05
C GLY A 192 3.44 8.84 3.81
N VAL A 193 3.26 8.05 4.87
CA VAL A 193 2.78 6.67 4.87
C VAL A 193 1.33 6.66 5.32
N ALA A 194 0.43 6.11 4.50
CA ALA A 194 -0.99 6.00 4.85
C ALA A 194 -1.23 4.92 5.92
N TYR A 195 -2.32 5.05 6.68
CA TYR A 195 -2.64 4.10 7.74
C TYR A 195 -4.13 4.03 8.06
N ALA A 196 -4.54 2.94 8.69
CA ALA A 196 -5.83 2.81 9.37
C ALA A 196 -5.69 2.01 10.66
N GLY A 197 -6.43 2.40 11.69
CA GLY A 197 -6.49 1.73 12.98
C GLY A 197 -7.62 0.70 13.08
N ASN A 198 -7.84 0.19 14.29
CA ASN A 198 -8.85 -0.84 14.54
C ASN A 198 -10.27 -0.37 14.21
N CYS A 199 -10.98 -1.11 13.37
CA CYS A 199 -12.32 -0.81 12.84
C CYS A 199 -12.37 0.48 12.01
N GLU A 200 -11.26 0.92 11.46
CA GLU A 200 -11.19 2.06 10.53
C GLU A 200 -11.14 1.60 9.08
N THR A 201 -11.56 2.47 8.17
CA THR A 201 -11.48 2.30 6.73
C THR A 201 -10.59 3.38 6.11
N TYR A 202 -9.94 3.05 5.00
CA TYR A 202 -9.14 3.97 4.21
C TYR A 202 -9.39 3.75 2.72
N LEU A 203 -9.38 4.83 1.92
CA LEU A 203 -9.39 4.76 0.46
C LEU A 203 -8.04 5.20 -0.05
N TYR A 204 -7.33 4.30 -0.71
CA TYR A 204 -6.05 4.55 -1.36
C TYR A 204 -6.24 4.64 -2.87
N GLN A 205 -5.65 5.66 -3.48
CA GLN A 205 -5.58 5.79 -4.94
C GLN A 205 -4.33 6.58 -5.32
N ARG A 206 -3.64 6.15 -6.37
CA ARG A 206 -2.48 6.83 -6.94
C ARG A 206 -2.59 6.87 -8.47
N ASP A 207 -2.25 8.03 -9.06
CA ASP A 207 -2.05 8.21 -10.50
C ASP A 207 -3.19 7.71 -11.42
N GLY A 208 -4.45 7.84 -10.97
CA GLY A 208 -5.62 7.39 -11.73
C GLY A 208 -5.79 5.87 -11.80
N GLY A 209 -5.00 5.11 -11.03
CA GLY A 209 -5.17 3.67 -10.84
C GLY A 209 -6.44 3.34 -10.06
N PRO A 210 -6.66 2.04 -9.73
CA PRO A 210 -7.86 1.59 -9.03
C PRO A 210 -8.00 2.20 -7.63
N ILE A 211 -9.24 2.42 -7.19
CA ILE A 211 -9.54 2.85 -5.82
C ILE A 211 -9.53 1.62 -4.92
N ILE A 212 -8.51 1.52 -4.07
CA ILE A 212 -8.37 0.42 -3.11
C ILE A 212 -9.02 0.84 -1.78
N GLY A 213 -10.06 0.11 -1.37
CA GLY A 213 -10.65 0.24 -0.04
C GLY A 213 -9.95 -0.70 0.94
N ILE A 214 -9.55 -0.20 2.11
CA ILE A 214 -8.87 -0.98 3.14
C ILE A 214 -9.67 -0.88 4.43
N TYR A 215 -10.04 -2.02 5.01
CA TYR A 215 -10.63 -2.13 6.34
C TYR A 215 -9.67 -2.87 7.25
N CYS A 216 -9.47 -2.38 8.49
CA CYS A 216 -8.54 -2.96 9.45
C CYS A 216 -9.27 -3.41 10.73
N GLU A 217 -8.99 -4.63 11.24
CA GLU A 217 -9.60 -5.14 12.48
C GLU A 217 -8.64 -6.01 13.28
N LEU A 218 -8.67 -5.79 14.61
CA LEU A 218 -7.92 -6.56 15.61
C LEU A 218 -8.82 -7.66 16.21
N TYR A 219 -8.35 -8.91 16.17
CA TYR A 219 -9.03 -10.10 16.71
C TYR A 219 -10.50 -10.24 16.27
N PRO A 220 -10.80 -10.17 14.97
CA PRO A 220 -12.19 -10.19 14.50
C PRO A 220 -12.93 -11.49 14.88
N GLU A 221 -12.23 -12.61 15.06
CA GLU A 221 -12.82 -13.88 15.49
C GLU A 221 -13.48 -13.84 16.87
N LEU A 222 -13.05 -12.92 17.75
CA LEU A 222 -13.68 -12.72 19.07
C LEU A 222 -14.97 -11.91 18.99
N THR A 223 -15.11 -11.10 17.94
CA THR A 223 -16.27 -10.22 17.71
C THR A 223 -17.20 -10.75 16.63
N GLY A 224 -16.80 -11.82 15.93
CA GLY A 224 -17.48 -12.37 14.77
C GLY A 224 -17.33 -11.48 13.54
N SER A 225 -17.99 -11.84 12.43
CA SER A 225 -17.81 -11.20 11.12
C SER A 225 -18.59 -9.88 10.92
N ALA A 226 -19.46 -9.49 11.86
CA ALA A 226 -20.38 -8.37 11.63
C ALA A 226 -19.69 -7.04 11.35
N LYS A 227 -18.58 -6.75 12.02
CA LYS A 227 -17.81 -5.51 11.82
C LYS A 227 -17.08 -5.52 10.48
N ALA A 228 -16.45 -6.66 10.12
CA ALA A 228 -15.79 -6.81 8.84
C ALA A 228 -16.79 -6.63 7.68
N VAL A 229 -17.95 -7.27 7.75
CA VAL A 229 -19.05 -7.10 6.78
C VAL A 229 -19.51 -5.64 6.67
N ALA A 230 -19.64 -4.95 7.81
CA ALA A 230 -20.01 -3.53 7.82
C ALA A 230 -18.93 -2.65 7.20
N GLY A 231 -17.64 -2.92 7.49
CA GLY A 231 -16.48 -2.21 6.91
C GLY A 231 -16.43 -2.39 5.39
N VAL A 232 -16.58 -3.61 4.90
CA VAL A 232 -16.66 -3.92 3.46
C VAL A 232 -17.82 -3.18 2.80
N THR A 233 -19.00 -3.19 3.44
CA THR A 233 -20.19 -2.48 2.92
C THR A 233 -19.92 -0.98 2.81
N ALA A 234 -19.34 -0.37 3.85
CA ALA A 234 -19.01 1.06 3.85
C ALA A 234 -18.01 1.42 2.76
N LEU A 235 -17.01 0.58 2.49
CA LEU A 235 -16.02 0.78 1.42
C LEU A 235 -16.66 0.69 0.03
N LYS A 236 -17.58 -0.25 -0.19
CA LYS A 236 -18.35 -0.34 -1.44
C LYS A 236 -19.17 0.93 -1.67
N GLU A 237 -19.86 1.40 -0.64
CA GLU A 237 -20.65 2.65 -0.68
C GLU A 237 -19.77 3.88 -0.92
N ALA A 238 -18.51 3.85 -0.44
CA ALA A 238 -17.52 4.91 -0.67
C ALA A 238 -16.86 4.85 -2.05
N GLY A 239 -17.17 3.83 -2.87
CA GLY A 239 -16.69 3.72 -4.25
C GLY A 239 -15.35 2.98 -4.40
N ALA A 240 -14.97 2.15 -3.43
CA ALA A 240 -13.83 1.25 -3.60
C ALA A 240 -14.08 0.28 -4.75
N GLU A 241 -13.08 0.11 -5.62
CA GLU A 241 -13.12 -0.82 -6.75
C GLU A 241 -12.55 -2.19 -6.37
N ILE A 242 -11.59 -2.22 -5.44
CA ILE A 242 -10.99 -3.40 -4.82
C ILE A 242 -11.02 -3.20 -3.31
N ILE A 243 -11.38 -4.24 -2.55
CA ILE A 243 -11.49 -4.16 -1.09
C ILE A 243 -10.56 -5.16 -0.43
N ILE A 244 -9.69 -4.64 0.43
CA ILE A 244 -8.76 -5.38 1.28
C ILE A 244 -9.26 -5.33 2.72
N CYS A 245 -9.30 -6.50 3.39
CA CYS A 245 -9.48 -6.57 4.84
C CYS A 245 -8.18 -6.98 5.51
N ALA A 246 -7.56 -6.07 6.26
CA ALA A 246 -6.37 -6.33 7.08
C ALA A 246 -6.79 -6.82 8.45
N MET A 247 -6.47 -8.08 8.78
CA MET A 247 -6.92 -8.79 9.97
C MET A 247 -5.76 -9.19 10.85
N HIS A 248 -5.74 -8.73 12.10
CA HIS A 248 -4.74 -9.13 13.10
C HIS A 248 -5.37 -10.16 14.05
N TRP A 249 -5.06 -11.44 13.88
CA TRP A 249 -5.85 -12.56 14.41
C TRP A 249 -5.06 -13.86 14.61
N GLY A 250 -5.71 -14.87 15.20
CA GLY A 250 -5.17 -16.22 15.36
C GLY A 250 -4.38 -16.42 16.65
N VAL A 251 -3.43 -17.37 16.63
CA VAL A 251 -2.64 -17.76 17.81
C VAL A 251 -1.15 -17.67 17.46
N GLU A 252 -0.40 -16.93 18.28
CA GLU A 252 1.04 -16.81 18.13
C GLU A 252 1.76 -18.17 18.08
N GLY A 253 2.63 -18.35 17.09
CA GLY A 253 3.42 -19.57 16.90
C GLY A 253 2.65 -20.80 16.41
N SER A 254 1.32 -20.72 16.27
CA SER A 254 0.55 -21.83 15.69
C SER A 254 0.51 -21.73 14.17
N TYR A 255 0.74 -22.86 13.49
CA TYR A 255 0.56 -22.98 12.04
C TYR A 255 -0.87 -23.34 11.65
N GLN A 256 -1.76 -23.47 12.64
CA GLN A 256 -3.16 -23.85 12.42
C GLN A 256 -4.05 -22.61 12.29
N VAL A 257 -4.76 -22.52 11.18
CA VAL A 257 -5.82 -21.52 11.01
C VAL A 257 -7.03 -21.95 11.82
N LEU A 258 -7.56 -21.05 12.65
CA LEU A 258 -8.77 -21.29 13.43
C LEU A 258 -10.00 -21.28 12.52
N ALA A 259 -10.98 -22.13 12.84
CA ALA A 259 -12.27 -22.11 12.13
C ALA A 259 -12.99 -20.74 12.20
N SER A 260 -12.75 -19.97 13.29
CA SER A 260 -13.26 -18.60 13.43
C SER A 260 -12.61 -17.63 12.43
N GLN A 261 -11.31 -17.76 12.16
CA GLN A 261 -10.62 -16.95 11.14
C GLN A 261 -11.21 -17.23 9.76
N THR A 262 -11.37 -18.51 9.39
CA THR A 262 -11.99 -18.92 8.13
C THR A 262 -13.42 -18.36 8.01
N ALA A 263 -14.23 -18.46 9.07
CA ALA A 263 -15.60 -17.96 9.05
C ALA A 263 -15.67 -16.43 8.84
N VAL A 264 -14.77 -15.66 9.48
CA VAL A 264 -14.71 -14.21 9.28
C VAL A 264 -14.22 -13.85 7.88
N ALA A 265 -13.17 -14.52 7.38
CA ALA A 265 -12.64 -14.31 6.03
C ALA A 265 -13.71 -14.56 4.95
N HIS A 266 -14.36 -15.71 5.03
CA HIS A 266 -15.43 -16.08 4.09
C HIS A 266 -16.57 -15.06 4.11
N ALA A 267 -17.03 -14.65 5.32
CA ALA A 267 -18.10 -13.67 5.44
C ALA A 267 -17.72 -12.29 4.88
N ALA A 268 -16.45 -11.87 5.01
CA ALA A 268 -15.97 -10.62 4.43
C ALA A 268 -15.92 -10.70 2.89
N ILE A 269 -15.45 -11.83 2.32
CA ILE A 269 -15.46 -12.05 0.86
C ILE A 269 -16.89 -12.15 0.33
N ASP A 270 -17.77 -12.86 0.99
CA ASP A 270 -19.20 -12.93 0.60
C ASP A 270 -19.88 -11.55 0.64
N ALA A 271 -19.41 -10.64 1.50
CA ALA A 271 -19.86 -9.25 1.52
C ALA A 271 -19.25 -8.40 0.38
N GLY A 272 -18.19 -8.88 -0.27
CA GLY A 272 -17.55 -8.26 -1.41
C GLY A 272 -16.12 -7.75 -1.16
N ALA A 273 -15.41 -8.29 -0.17
CA ALA A 273 -13.96 -8.14 -0.09
C ALA A 273 -13.29 -9.01 -1.16
N ASP A 274 -12.18 -8.52 -1.71
CA ASP A 274 -11.40 -9.22 -2.74
C ASP A 274 -10.18 -9.90 -2.14
N ILE A 275 -9.58 -9.30 -1.11
CA ILE A 275 -8.35 -9.77 -0.48
C ILE A 275 -8.51 -9.70 1.05
N ILE A 276 -8.20 -10.82 1.72
CA ILE A 276 -8.01 -10.84 3.17
C ILE A 276 -6.51 -10.99 3.43
N TRP A 277 -5.97 -10.06 4.21
CA TRP A 277 -4.55 -10.02 4.57
C TRP A 277 -4.40 -10.10 6.10
N GLY A 278 -3.87 -11.23 6.57
CA GLY A 278 -3.75 -11.57 7.98
C GLY A 278 -2.34 -11.38 8.54
N SER A 279 -2.28 -11.13 9.86
CA SER A 279 -1.10 -10.92 10.68
C SER A 279 -1.33 -11.45 12.11
N HIS A 280 -0.34 -11.40 13.01
CA HIS A 280 -0.34 -11.82 14.42
C HIS A 280 0.24 -13.21 14.73
N PRO A 281 0.03 -14.30 13.96
CA PRO A 281 0.61 -15.60 14.33
C PRO A 281 2.13 -15.64 14.35
N HIS A 282 2.81 -14.65 13.75
CA HIS A 282 4.26 -14.55 13.63
C HIS A 282 4.91 -15.73 12.88
N VAL A 283 4.11 -16.54 12.19
CA VAL A 283 4.50 -17.63 11.32
C VAL A 283 3.68 -17.59 10.03
N LEU A 284 4.22 -18.15 8.94
CA LEU A 284 3.48 -18.27 7.69
C LEU A 284 2.30 -19.22 7.85
N HIS A 285 1.11 -18.83 7.41
CA HIS A 285 -0.06 -19.69 7.25
C HIS A 285 -0.30 -20.02 5.78
N HIS A 286 -1.09 -21.05 5.54
CA HIS A 286 -1.57 -21.35 4.19
C HIS A 286 -2.47 -20.23 3.67
N THR A 287 -2.58 -20.19 2.35
CA THR A 287 -3.45 -19.28 1.63
C THR A 287 -4.65 -20.03 1.06
N GLU A 288 -5.74 -19.34 0.84
CA GLU A 288 -6.97 -19.92 0.32
C GLU A 288 -7.55 -19.02 -0.80
N GLU A 289 -8.05 -19.64 -1.86
CA GLU A 289 -8.94 -19.00 -2.81
C GLU A 289 -10.37 -19.37 -2.43
N TYR A 290 -11.22 -18.36 -2.19
CA TYR A 290 -12.59 -18.55 -1.81
C TYR A 290 -13.49 -17.57 -2.55
N ASN A 291 -14.50 -18.08 -3.25
CA ASN A 291 -15.55 -17.32 -3.93
C ASN A 291 -15.02 -16.14 -4.78
N GLY A 292 -13.85 -16.33 -5.42
CA GLY A 292 -13.20 -15.35 -6.29
C GLY A 292 -12.30 -14.34 -5.57
N GLY A 293 -12.17 -14.42 -4.24
CA GLY A 293 -11.21 -13.64 -3.45
C GLY A 293 -10.06 -14.49 -2.92
N TYR A 294 -9.01 -13.85 -2.43
CA TYR A 294 -7.82 -14.49 -1.89
C TYR A 294 -7.63 -14.19 -0.41
N ILE A 295 -7.32 -15.23 0.36
CA ILE A 295 -7.10 -15.15 1.80
C ILE A 295 -5.64 -15.50 2.09
N LEU A 296 -4.89 -14.52 2.57
CA LEU A 296 -3.54 -14.66 3.12
C LEU A 296 -3.67 -14.69 4.64
N TYR A 297 -3.82 -15.87 5.26
CA TYR A 297 -4.12 -15.97 6.69
C TYR A 297 -3.02 -15.40 7.60
N SER A 298 -1.74 -15.51 7.22
CA SER A 298 -0.61 -14.85 7.87
C SER A 298 0.63 -14.90 6.96
N LEU A 299 1.33 -13.76 6.87
CA LEU A 299 2.64 -13.67 6.20
C LEU A 299 3.81 -13.74 7.19
N GLY A 300 3.54 -14.07 8.46
CA GLY A 300 4.57 -14.15 9.50
C GLY A 300 5.16 -12.79 9.87
N ASN A 301 6.35 -12.83 10.45
CA ASN A 301 7.11 -11.62 10.74
C ASN A 301 7.77 -11.05 9.46
N TRP A 302 8.05 -9.75 9.47
CA TRP A 302 8.86 -9.10 8.45
C TRP A 302 10.11 -8.49 9.09
N SER A 303 10.23 -7.18 9.20
CA SER A 303 11.30 -6.56 10.00
C SER A 303 10.83 -6.48 11.46
N PHE A 304 11.12 -7.53 12.25
CA PHE A 304 10.51 -7.75 13.56
C PHE A 304 11.51 -7.62 14.71
N GLY A 305 11.53 -6.45 15.38
CA GLY A 305 12.44 -6.12 16.48
C GLY A 305 12.07 -6.75 17.83
N GLY A 306 10.94 -7.44 17.93
CA GLY A 306 10.47 -8.06 19.17
C GLY A 306 11.27 -9.30 19.61
N ASN A 307 12.05 -9.92 18.71
CA ASN A 307 12.79 -11.14 19.00
C ASN A 307 14.16 -11.12 18.33
N THR A 308 15.23 -11.19 19.11
CA THR A 308 16.62 -11.22 18.63
C THR A 308 17.07 -12.59 18.09
N ALA A 309 16.31 -13.64 18.36
CA ALA A 309 16.59 -15.00 17.91
C ALA A 309 15.30 -15.78 17.58
N PRO A 310 14.53 -15.38 16.55
CA PRO A 310 13.28 -16.03 16.19
C PRO A 310 13.49 -17.48 15.81
N ARG A 311 12.63 -18.37 16.28
CA ARG A 311 12.70 -19.81 16.00
C ARG A 311 12.19 -20.18 14.61
N ASP A 312 11.13 -19.51 14.16
CA ASP A 312 10.74 -19.52 12.76
C ASP A 312 11.29 -18.28 12.09
N ARG A 313 11.93 -18.46 10.96
CA ARG A 313 12.55 -17.37 10.20
C ARG A 313 11.96 -17.25 8.80
N ASP A 314 10.94 -18.03 8.50
CA ASP A 314 10.27 -17.98 7.21
C ASP A 314 9.26 -16.84 7.20
N THR A 315 9.35 -16.04 6.17
CA THR A 315 8.40 -14.97 5.83
C THR A 315 8.25 -14.91 4.31
N ALA A 316 7.39 -14.04 3.82
CA ALA A 316 7.23 -13.87 2.38
C ALA A 316 6.71 -12.47 2.04
N ILE A 317 7.05 -12.02 0.83
CA ILE A 317 6.29 -10.99 0.12
C ILE A 317 5.20 -11.73 -0.67
N ALA A 318 3.95 -11.31 -0.54
CA ALA A 318 2.86 -11.73 -1.41
C ALA A 318 2.57 -10.61 -2.40
N GLN A 319 2.67 -10.89 -3.71
CA GLN A 319 2.30 -9.96 -4.76
C GLN A 319 1.00 -10.41 -5.42
N ILE A 320 0.01 -9.52 -5.47
CA ILE A 320 -1.28 -9.73 -6.11
C ILE A 320 -1.41 -8.71 -7.23
N THR A 321 -1.65 -9.17 -8.45
CA THR A 321 -1.84 -8.30 -9.61
C THR A 321 -3.33 -8.04 -9.82
N LEU A 322 -3.68 -6.77 -9.91
CA LEU A 322 -4.98 -6.34 -10.40
C LEU A 322 -4.89 -6.12 -11.90
N ARG A 323 -5.81 -6.67 -12.65
CA ARG A 323 -5.92 -6.48 -14.09
C ARG A 323 -7.17 -5.66 -14.41
N ARG A 324 -6.97 -4.51 -15.07
CA ARG A 324 -8.06 -3.69 -15.61
C ARG A 324 -8.17 -3.95 -17.11
N ASP A 325 -9.27 -4.55 -17.53
CA ASP A 325 -9.56 -4.78 -18.94
C ASP A 325 -10.01 -3.48 -19.64
N PRO A 326 -9.94 -3.41 -20.98
CA PRO A 326 -10.33 -2.23 -21.76
C PRO A 326 -11.78 -1.78 -21.58
N ASP A 327 -12.65 -2.63 -21.07
CA ASP A 327 -14.04 -2.29 -20.73
C ASP A 327 -14.17 -1.67 -19.32
N GLY A 328 -13.05 -1.51 -18.61
CA GLY A 328 -12.97 -0.95 -17.26
C GLY A 328 -13.19 -1.98 -16.14
N SER A 329 -13.48 -3.24 -16.44
CA SER A 329 -13.63 -4.28 -15.42
C SER A 329 -12.30 -4.60 -14.76
N LEU A 330 -12.31 -4.76 -13.41
CA LEU A 330 -11.15 -5.16 -12.62
C LEU A 330 -11.28 -6.63 -12.21
N SER A 331 -10.17 -7.34 -12.24
CA SER A 331 -10.03 -8.69 -11.70
C SER A 331 -8.76 -8.81 -10.86
N VAL A 332 -8.80 -9.71 -9.87
CA VAL A 332 -7.68 -9.99 -8.96
C VAL A 332 -7.06 -11.31 -9.40
N GLU A 333 -5.76 -11.31 -9.69
CA GLU A 333 -5.03 -12.52 -10.06
C GLU A 333 -4.52 -13.25 -8.81
N ALA A 334 -4.20 -14.54 -8.96
CA ALA A 334 -3.67 -15.34 -7.86
C ALA A 334 -2.36 -14.76 -7.30
N PRO A 335 -2.15 -14.82 -5.96
CA PRO A 335 -0.94 -14.30 -5.35
C PRO A 335 0.31 -15.06 -5.82
N VAL A 336 1.36 -14.31 -6.09
CA VAL A 336 2.72 -14.80 -6.33
C VAL A 336 3.54 -14.52 -5.07
N PHE A 337 4.24 -15.56 -4.56
CA PHE A 337 5.02 -15.44 -3.35
C PHE A 337 6.51 -15.33 -3.64
N ILE A 338 7.19 -14.44 -2.92
CA ILE A 338 8.63 -14.38 -2.82
C ILE A 338 8.99 -14.79 -1.39
N PRO A 339 9.28 -16.09 -1.14
CA PRO A 339 9.71 -16.56 0.17
C PRO A 339 11.02 -15.92 0.61
N CYS A 340 11.04 -15.45 1.85
CA CYS A 340 12.17 -14.74 2.42
C CYS A 340 12.59 -15.37 3.76
N LYS A 341 13.84 -15.17 4.11
CA LYS A 341 14.35 -15.35 5.46
C LYS A 341 14.22 -14.01 6.20
N LEU A 342 13.73 -14.02 7.42
CA LEU A 342 13.51 -12.87 8.28
C LEU A 342 14.79 -12.05 8.57
N SER A 343 15.96 -12.66 8.41
CA SER A 343 17.26 -12.08 8.77
C SER A 343 18.35 -12.57 7.82
N GLY A 344 19.26 -11.70 7.44
CA GLY A 344 20.48 -12.05 6.70
C GLY A 344 21.43 -12.95 7.49
N HIS A 345 21.39 -12.90 8.84
CA HIS A 345 22.23 -13.69 9.73
C HIS A 345 21.51 -14.94 10.30
N ASP A 346 22.26 -16.04 10.45
CA ASP A 346 21.73 -17.27 11.04
C ASP A 346 21.76 -17.28 12.58
N ALA A 347 22.72 -16.57 13.17
CA ALA A 347 22.95 -16.58 14.61
C ALA A 347 22.06 -15.61 15.40
N TYR A 348 21.58 -14.53 14.77
CA TYR A 348 20.76 -13.50 15.40
C TYR A 348 19.84 -12.88 14.35
N ASN A 349 18.89 -12.07 14.79
CA ASN A 349 18.03 -11.29 13.91
C ASN A 349 18.70 -9.93 13.63
N ASP A 350 18.97 -9.64 12.36
CA ASP A 350 19.49 -8.37 11.88
C ASP A 350 18.40 -7.48 11.29
N TYR A 351 17.13 -7.93 11.36
CA TYR A 351 15.94 -7.16 10.95
C TYR A 351 15.88 -6.83 9.46
N GLN A 352 16.69 -7.50 8.65
CA GLN A 352 16.76 -7.32 7.20
C GLN A 352 16.28 -8.60 6.51
N PRO A 353 15.01 -8.68 6.09
CA PRO A 353 14.50 -9.82 5.33
C PRO A 353 15.22 -9.99 4.00
N VAL A 354 15.59 -11.25 3.69
CA VAL A 354 16.36 -11.61 2.49
C VAL A 354 15.61 -12.70 1.73
N PRO A 355 15.37 -12.55 0.42
CA PRO A 355 14.74 -13.60 -0.39
C PRO A 355 15.56 -14.89 -0.40
N TYR A 356 14.88 -16.04 -0.27
CA TYR A 356 15.52 -17.34 -0.46
C TYR A 356 15.84 -17.56 -1.94
N PRO A 357 17.01 -18.18 -2.26
CA PRO A 357 17.22 -18.72 -3.60
C PRO A 357 16.14 -19.76 -3.94
N ALA A 358 15.64 -19.74 -5.18
CA ALA A 358 14.53 -20.60 -5.61
C ALA A 358 14.85 -22.13 -5.57
N ASP A 359 16.12 -22.49 -5.51
CA ASP A 359 16.61 -23.88 -5.39
C ASP A 359 16.98 -24.27 -3.94
N ALA A 360 16.75 -23.37 -2.96
CA ALA A 360 17.03 -23.64 -1.56
C ALA A 360 15.93 -24.51 -0.91
N ALA A 361 16.31 -25.42 -0.03
CA ALA A 361 15.35 -26.21 0.75
C ALA A 361 14.45 -25.34 1.65
N GLU A 362 14.95 -24.19 2.08
CA GLU A 362 14.22 -23.20 2.87
C GLU A 362 13.13 -22.51 2.05
N TYR A 363 13.36 -22.29 0.75
CA TYR A 363 12.34 -21.82 -0.17
C TYR A 363 11.15 -22.80 -0.22
N ASP A 364 11.44 -24.09 -0.45
CA ASP A 364 10.43 -25.15 -0.48
C ASP A 364 9.69 -25.29 0.85
N ARG A 365 10.42 -25.13 1.98
CA ARG A 365 9.82 -25.13 3.32
C ARG A 365 8.84 -23.97 3.49
N ALA A 366 9.23 -22.76 3.16
CA ALA A 366 8.36 -21.58 3.27
C ALA A 366 7.13 -21.71 2.33
N MET A 367 7.35 -22.16 1.09
CA MET A 367 6.25 -22.45 0.15
C MET A 367 5.32 -23.54 0.69
N SER A 368 5.84 -24.57 1.39
CA SER A 368 4.99 -25.62 1.96
C SER A 368 4.05 -25.11 3.06
N LYS A 369 4.42 -24.01 3.74
CA LYS A 369 3.55 -23.32 4.70
C LYS A 369 2.45 -22.54 3.97
N LEU A 370 2.82 -21.81 2.93
CA LEU A 370 1.90 -20.97 2.14
C LEU A 370 0.88 -21.77 1.33
N ASP A 371 1.24 -22.97 0.87
CA ASP A 371 0.33 -23.85 0.10
C ASP A 371 -0.36 -24.94 0.94
N GLY A 372 -0.20 -24.91 2.28
CA GLY A 372 -0.88 -25.82 3.20
C GLY A 372 -0.32 -27.22 3.28
N ARG A 373 0.86 -27.50 2.68
CA ARG A 373 1.53 -28.82 2.80
C ARG A 373 2.36 -29.00 4.08
N TRP A 374 2.57 -27.90 4.84
CA TRP A 374 3.32 -27.95 6.08
C TRP A 374 2.63 -28.80 7.15
N THR A 375 3.37 -29.73 7.76
CA THR A 375 2.90 -30.63 8.82
C THR A 375 3.76 -30.59 10.08
N GLY A 376 4.65 -29.60 10.18
CA GLY A 376 5.48 -29.41 11.38
C GLY A 376 4.65 -28.99 12.60
N PRO A 377 5.19 -29.21 13.80
CA PRO A 377 4.51 -28.83 15.04
C PRO A 377 4.47 -27.31 15.19
N ASP A 378 3.47 -26.81 15.93
CA ASP A 378 3.40 -25.43 16.38
C ASP A 378 4.63 -25.06 17.22
N LEU A 379 4.99 -23.77 17.22
CA LEU A 379 6.04 -23.28 18.09
C LEU A 379 5.51 -23.22 19.52
N THR A 380 6.32 -23.69 20.47
CA THR A 380 6.02 -23.47 21.90
C THR A 380 6.43 -22.05 22.26
N ILE A 381 5.47 -21.21 22.55
CA ILE A 381 5.70 -19.85 23.07
C ILE A 381 5.72 -19.93 24.59
N ASP A 382 6.85 -19.57 25.22
CA ASP A 382 7.03 -19.60 26.67
C ASP A 382 7.40 -18.20 27.15
N TYR A 383 6.45 -17.54 27.79
CA TYR A 383 6.62 -16.22 28.38
C TYR A 383 7.03 -16.25 29.84
N SER A 384 7.22 -17.43 30.45
CA SER A 384 7.49 -17.58 31.91
C SER A 384 8.79 -16.90 32.36
N ALA A 385 9.74 -16.68 31.44
CA ALA A 385 11.00 -15.98 31.74
C ALA A 385 10.83 -14.46 31.92
N PHE A 386 9.65 -13.90 31.61
CA PHE A 386 9.38 -12.45 31.59
C PHE A 386 8.36 -12.02 32.65
N HIS A 387 7.92 -12.95 33.51
CA HIS A 387 6.98 -12.70 34.62
C HIS A 387 7.66 -12.69 35.97
#